data_6bcbec6fa3e7d191dac6ba006e4d5ec9
#
_entry.id   6bcbec6fa3e7d191dac6ba006e4d5ec9
#
_cell.length_a   1.000
_cell.length_b   1.000
_cell.length_c   1.000
_cell.angle_alpha   90.00
_cell.angle_beta   90.00
_cell.angle_gamma   90.00
#
_symmetry.space_group_name_H-M   'P 1'
#
loop_
_entity.id
_entity.type
_entity.pdbx_description
1 polymer ?
#
loop_
_entity_poly.entity_id
_entity_poly.type
_entity_poly.pdbx_seq_one_letter_code
_entity_poly.pdbx_strand_id
1 'polypeptide(L)'
;LGKLNSKGKEYLAGAFGDRVTFDATERMIYGHDIGSIPSLIRPFTGRTTPDAVVQPETEEELSSLARWAKSSGVALVPRGKGTSGYGGAVPTRGGIVVDFYRLAGVVSVDAAACEVSVRPGTTWESLDRELAPRGLTLRLYPSSYPSSTVGGWLAQGGAGFGSYQYGYFRENVMSARVVLPGGEVRELAGDELDLVSEAEGITGLISEVGLKVQPLVEVEVAAVACKTPEQLQRLVESVGSSELPVWSVMFINPRMAEMKNRAPRGAAHEVEHPGDVVLPESYIVVLSFRREDAPAVKERLPALADASGGAVLSDEIAKHEWDNRFKIMLVKRLGPSLVPAEVIVPVSRLAGAMSEMERKVSHPVLKEGIIVRNGPSGSAEAVLLGFIPADERT
;
A
#
# COMPACT_ATOMS: atom_id res chain seq x y z
N LEU A 1 -15.67 -26.36 -3.53
CA LEU A 1 -15.97 -25.30 -4.48
C LEU A 1 -16.09 -25.92 -5.86
N GLY A 2 -17.17 -25.59 -6.60
CA GLY A 2 -17.45 -26.08 -7.93
C GLY A 2 -16.54 -25.45 -8.98
N LYS A 3 -16.16 -26.20 -10.01
CA LYS A 3 -15.55 -25.61 -11.22
C LYS A 3 -16.65 -24.93 -12.05
N LEU A 4 -16.27 -23.83 -12.72
CA LEU A 4 -17.15 -23.15 -13.67
C LEU A 4 -17.50 -24.11 -14.83
N ASN A 5 -18.76 -24.50 -14.91
CA ASN A 5 -19.29 -25.37 -15.96
C ASN A 5 -19.81 -24.56 -17.17
N SER A 6 -20.30 -25.27 -18.23
CA SER A 6 -20.81 -24.62 -19.44
C SER A 6 -21.97 -23.65 -19.16
N LYS A 7 -22.93 -24.04 -18.29
CA LYS A 7 -24.06 -23.18 -17.91
C LYS A 7 -23.59 -21.93 -17.19
N GLY A 8 -22.56 -22.06 -16.36
CA GLY A 8 -21.94 -20.89 -15.69
C GLY A 8 -21.27 -19.95 -16.68
N LYS A 9 -20.60 -20.48 -17.70
CA LYS A 9 -20.00 -19.64 -18.76
C LYS A 9 -21.07 -18.91 -19.57
N GLU A 10 -22.19 -19.59 -19.92
CA GLU A 10 -23.33 -18.99 -20.61
C GLU A 10 -23.94 -17.84 -19.75
N TYR A 11 -24.14 -18.09 -18.46
CA TYR A 11 -24.61 -17.04 -17.54
C TYR A 11 -23.70 -15.82 -17.55
N LEU A 12 -22.38 -16.02 -17.37
CA LEU A 12 -21.41 -14.92 -17.33
C LEU A 12 -21.35 -14.18 -18.67
N ALA A 13 -21.38 -14.91 -19.79
CA ALA A 13 -21.39 -14.30 -21.12
C ALA A 13 -22.66 -13.47 -21.36
N GLY A 14 -23.82 -13.95 -20.90
CA GLY A 14 -25.08 -13.21 -20.99
C GLY A 14 -25.13 -11.99 -20.07
N ALA A 15 -24.56 -12.09 -18.86
CA ALA A 15 -24.59 -11.00 -17.87
C ALA A 15 -23.55 -9.90 -18.13
N PHE A 16 -22.36 -10.25 -18.66
CA PHE A 16 -21.23 -9.32 -18.77
C PHE A 16 -20.82 -9.04 -20.23
N GLY A 17 -21.27 -9.82 -21.22
CA GLY A 17 -20.95 -9.60 -22.64
C GLY A 17 -19.43 -9.63 -22.88
N ASP A 18 -18.89 -8.53 -23.42
CA ASP A 18 -17.46 -8.33 -23.69
C ASP A 18 -16.61 -8.06 -22.43
N ARG A 19 -17.27 -7.89 -21.28
CA ARG A 19 -16.64 -7.66 -19.97
C ARG A 19 -16.35 -8.96 -19.20
N VAL A 20 -16.47 -10.12 -19.86
CA VAL A 20 -16.02 -11.40 -19.32
C VAL A 20 -15.02 -12.03 -20.29
N THR A 21 -13.92 -12.55 -19.74
CA THR A 21 -12.98 -13.33 -20.55
C THR A 21 -12.81 -14.74 -20.03
N PHE A 22 -12.76 -15.68 -20.99
CA PHE A 22 -12.41 -17.10 -20.80
C PHE A 22 -11.08 -17.43 -21.50
N ASP A 23 -10.44 -16.46 -22.17
CA ASP A 23 -9.17 -16.69 -22.86
C ASP A 23 -8.09 -17.14 -21.88
N ALA A 24 -7.33 -18.15 -22.27
CA ALA A 24 -6.37 -18.80 -21.39
C ALA A 24 -5.18 -17.87 -21.07
N THR A 25 -4.75 -17.06 -22.04
CA THR A 25 -3.62 -16.15 -21.89
C THR A 25 -3.98 -14.97 -21.00
N GLU A 26 -5.15 -14.36 -21.22
CA GLU A 26 -5.64 -13.27 -20.39
C GLU A 26 -5.82 -13.72 -18.94
N ARG A 27 -6.42 -14.89 -18.70
CA ARG A 27 -6.61 -15.41 -17.34
C ARG A 27 -5.30 -15.68 -16.61
N MET A 28 -4.22 -16.02 -17.31
CA MET A 28 -2.90 -16.22 -16.70
C MET A 28 -2.37 -14.92 -16.05
N ILE A 29 -2.67 -13.73 -16.61
CA ILE A 29 -2.28 -12.44 -16.06
C ILE A 29 -2.90 -12.24 -14.68
N TYR A 30 -4.09 -12.76 -14.45
CA TYR A 30 -4.81 -12.66 -13.18
C TYR A 30 -4.44 -13.77 -12.18
N GLY A 31 -3.54 -14.66 -12.54
CA GLY A 31 -3.08 -15.77 -11.70
C GLY A 31 -1.99 -15.41 -10.69
N HIS A 32 -1.54 -14.16 -10.66
CA HIS A 32 -0.47 -13.68 -9.78
C HIS A 32 -0.68 -12.20 -9.42
N ASP A 33 -0.02 -11.75 -8.37
CA ASP A 33 0.18 -10.33 -8.02
C ASP A 33 1.64 -9.92 -8.30
N ILE A 34 2.15 -8.83 -7.70
CA ILE A 34 3.55 -8.42 -7.86
C ILE A 34 4.53 -9.27 -7.04
N GLY A 35 4.04 -10.08 -6.10
CA GLY A 35 4.85 -10.99 -5.31
C GLY A 35 5.40 -12.13 -6.15
N SER A 36 6.58 -12.59 -5.80
CA SER A 36 7.18 -13.78 -6.40
C SER A 36 6.90 -14.97 -5.51
N ILE A 37 6.19 -15.97 -6.05
CA ILE A 37 6.06 -17.26 -5.36
C ILE A 37 7.35 -18.04 -5.62
N PRO A 38 8.14 -18.38 -4.59
CA PRO A 38 9.34 -19.17 -4.76
C PRO A 38 9.08 -20.48 -5.51
N SER A 39 9.96 -20.86 -6.42
CA SER A 39 9.79 -22.03 -7.28
C SER A 39 9.61 -23.32 -6.47
N LEU A 40 10.28 -23.42 -5.31
CA LEU A 40 10.18 -24.55 -4.38
C LEU A 40 8.77 -24.74 -3.83
N ILE A 41 8.03 -23.67 -3.54
CA ILE A 41 6.68 -23.75 -2.95
C ILE A 41 5.57 -23.68 -4.01
N ARG A 42 5.88 -23.25 -5.23
CA ARG A 42 4.92 -23.15 -6.34
C ARG A 42 4.10 -24.43 -6.57
N PRO A 43 4.68 -25.65 -6.51
CA PRO A 43 3.90 -26.88 -6.65
C PRO A 43 2.83 -27.09 -5.58
N PHE A 44 3.00 -26.45 -4.40
CA PHE A 44 2.07 -26.55 -3.27
C PHE A 44 1.00 -25.47 -3.25
N THR A 45 1.12 -24.42 -4.07
CA THR A 45 0.15 -23.30 -4.10
C THR A 45 -1.12 -23.63 -4.88
N GLY A 46 -1.19 -24.80 -5.52
CA GLY A 46 -2.33 -25.21 -6.31
C GLY A 46 -2.42 -24.47 -7.65
N ARG A 47 -3.61 -24.51 -8.23
CA ARG A 47 -3.90 -23.81 -9.50
C ARG A 47 -4.21 -22.35 -9.21
N THR A 48 -3.40 -21.44 -9.75
CA THR A 48 -3.58 -19.98 -9.56
C THR A 48 -4.34 -19.31 -10.72
N THR A 49 -4.54 -20.00 -11.86
CA THR A 49 -5.29 -19.44 -12.99
C THR A 49 -6.79 -19.51 -12.72
N PRO A 50 -7.54 -18.39 -12.76
CA PRO A 50 -8.99 -18.38 -12.57
C PRO A 50 -9.73 -19.08 -13.71
N ASP A 51 -10.99 -19.47 -13.50
CA ASP A 51 -11.84 -20.07 -14.54
C ASP A 51 -12.40 -19.01 -15.51
N ALA A 52 -12.59 -17.78 -15.01
CA ALA A 52 -12.99 -16.59 -15.78
C ALA A 52 -12.52 -15.32 -15.07
N VAL A 53 -12.50 -14.20 -15.80
CA VAL A 53 -12.37 -12.86 -15.24
C VAL A 53 -13.58 -12.05 -15.68
N VAL A 54 -14.21 -11.33 -14.74
CA VAL A 54 -15.35 -10.44 -15.02
C VAL A 54 -15.02 -9.02 -14.56
N GLN A 55 -15.53 -8.03 -15.29
CA GLN A 55 -15.35 -6.60 -15.00
C GLN A 55 -16.72 -5.92 -14.78
N PRO A 56 -17.29 -5.96 -13.57
CA PRO A 56 -18.54 -5.29 -13.26
C PRO A 56 -18.41 -3.77 -13.38
N GLU A 57 -19.49 -3.10 -13.75
CA GLU A 57 -19.59 -1.63 -13.83
C GLU A 57 -20.53 -1.07 -12.77
N THR A 58 -21.41 -1.91 -12.18
CA THR A 58 -22.38 -1.46 -11.20
C THR A 58 -22.44 -2.35 -9.96
N GLU A 59 -23.00 -1.82 -8.88
CA GLU A 59 -23.24 -2.56 -7.64
C GLU A 59 -24.29 -3.66 -7.84
N GLU A 60 -25.29 -3.43 -8.71
CA GLU A 60 -26.31 -4.40 -9.05
C GLU A 60 -25.72 -5.63 -9.75
N GLU A 61 -24.75 -5.41 -10.62
CA GLU A 61 -23.99 -6.51 -11.26
C GLU A 61 -23.19 -7.30 -10.23
N LEU A 62 -22.51 -6.63 -9.28
CA LEU A 62 -21.83 -7.30 -8.18
C LEU A 62 -22.78 -8.13 -7.32
N SER A 63 -23.95 -7.56 -6.96
CA SER A 63 -24.99 -8.24 -6.19
C SER A 63 -25.51 -9.48 -6.89
N SER A 64 -25.82 -9.37 -8.19
CA SER A 64 -26.29 -10.46 -9.02
C SER A 64 -25.24 -11.55 -9.17
N LEU A 65 -23.99 -11.19 -9.41
CA LEU A 65 -22.85 -12.10 -9.50
C LEU A 65 -22.62 -12.84 -8.17
N ALA A 66 -22.63 -12.15 -7.03
CA ALA A 66 -22.43 -12.74 -5.72
C ALA A 66 -23.53 -13.76 -5.39
N ARG A 67 -24.79 -13.42 -5.65
CA ARG A 67 -25.95 -14.32 -5.47
C ARG A 67 -25.84 -15.57 -6.32
N TRP A 68 -25.50 -15.39 -7.60
CA TRP A 68 -25.32 -16.50 -8.52
C TRP A 68 -24.13 -17.39 -8.12
N ALA A 69 -22.99 -16.79 -7.78
CA ALA A 69 -21.79 -17.53 -7.38
C ALA A 69 -22.04 -18.37 -6.12
N LYS A 70 -22.73 -17.81 -5.13
CA LYS A 70 -23.15 -18.53 -3.91
C LYS A 70 -24.03 -19.76 -4.26
N SER A 71 -25.05 -19.57 -5.10
CA SER A 71 -25.98 -20.65 -5.48
C SER A 71 -25.29 -21.74 -6.33
N SER A 72 -24.28 -21.36 -7.10
CA SER A 72 -23.52 -22.27 -7.98
C SER A 72 -22.29 -22.89 -7.30
N GLY A 73 -21.95 -22.46 -6.06
CA GLY A 73 -20.77 -22.92 -5.34
C GLY A 73 -19.44 -22.51 -5.98
N VAL A 74 -19.43 -21.42 -6.78
CA VAL A 74 -18.24 -20.91 -7.47
C VAL A 74 -17.58 -19.82 -6.63
N ALA A 75 -16.26 -19.88 -6.47
CA ALA A 75 -15.51 -18.85 -5.73
C ALA A 75 -15.44 -17.54 -6.51
N LEU A 76 -15.52 -16.41 -5.80
CA LEU A 76 -15.19 -15.09 -6.31
C LEU A 76 -13.89 -14.60 -5.62
N VAL A 77 -13.00 -13.99 -6.40
CA VAL A 77 -11.75 -13.41 -5.93
C VAL A 77 -11.72 -11.95 -6.37
N PRO A 78 -11.96 -10.99 -5.48
CA PRO A 78 -11.90 -9.57 -5.82
C PRO A 78 -10.47 -9.15 -6.13
N ARG A 79 -10.31 -8.28 -7.12
CA ARG A 79 -9.02 -7.78 -7.55
C ARG A 79 -9.08 -6.31 -7.94
N GLY A 80 -8.23 -5.50 -7.31
CA GLY A 80 -7.86 -4.17 -7.80
C GLY A 80 -6.79 -4.28 -8.90
N LYS A 81 -5.65 -3.63 -8.73
CA LYS A 81 -4.53 -3.71 -9.68
C LYS A 81 -3.52 -4.82 -9.39
N GLY A 82 -3.74 -5.65 -8.35
CA GLY A 82 -2.83 -6.72 -7.98
C GLY A 82 -1.44 -6.24 -7.56
N THR A 83 -1.35 -5.07 -6.95
CA THR A 83 -0.10 -4.44 -6.51
C THR A 83 0.37 -4.93 -5.13
N SER A 84 -0.36 -5.84 -4.50
CA SER A 84 0.10 -6.54 -3.30
C SER A 84 1.15 -7.59 -3.64
N GLY A 85 2.03 -7.88 -2.70
CA GLY A 85 3.02 -8.96 -2.80
C GLY A 85 2.71 -10.18 -1.94
N TYR A 86 1.52 -10.23 -1.32
CA TYR A 86 1.17 -11.22 -0.30
C TYR A 86 0.19 -12.30 -0.78
N GLY A 87 -0.23 -12.24 -2.03
CA GLY A 87 -1.07 -13.26 -2.62
C GLY A 87 -2.58 -13.09 -2.40
N GLY A 88 -3.05 -12.00 -1.77
CA GLY A 88 -4.48 -11.76 -1.48
C GLY A 88 -5.37 -11.74 -2.74
N ALA A 89 -4.82 -11.31 -3.89
CA ALA A 89 -5.54 -11.29 -5.17
C ALA A 89 -5.34 -12.57 -6.02
N VAL A 90 -4.66 -13.60 -5.50
CA VAL A 90 -4.34 -14.83 -6.26
C VAL A 90 -5.44 -15.89 -6.09
N PRO A 91 -6.06 -16.37 -7.18
CA PRO A 91 -7.16 -17.33 -7.13
C PRO A 91 -6.67 -18.78 -6.90
N THR A 92 -6.16 -19.08 -5.71
CA THR A 92 -5.55 -20.37 -5.34
C THR A 92 -6.50 -21.58 -5.45
N ARG A 93 -7.80 -21.34 -5.57
CA ARG A 93 -8.82 -22.37 -5.75
C ARG A 93 -9.54 -22.27 -7.10
N GLY A 94 -8.99 -21.51 -8.06
CA GLY A 94 -9.68 -21.17 -9.30
C GLY A 94 -10.85 -20.21 -9.06
N GLY A 95 -12.00 -20.44 -9.70
CA GLY A 95 -13.16 -19.57 -9.60
C GLY A 95 -13.06 -18.36 -10.52
N ILE A 96 -13.76 -17.29 -10.16
CA ILE A 96 -13.90 -16.09 -10.99
C ILE A 96 -13.14 -14.94 -10.32
N VAL A 97 -12.22 -14.31 -11.04
CA VAL A 97 -11.65 -13.02 -10.62
C VAL A 97 -12.65 -11.92 -10.97
N VAL A 98 -12.99 -11.13 -9.97
CA VAL A 98 -13.81 -9.92 -10.11
C VAL A 98 -12.85 -8.72 -10.18
N ASP A 99 -12.58 -8.26 -11.39
CA ASP A 99 -11.68 -7.13 -11.65
C ASP A 99 -12.47 -5.82 -11.58
N PHE A 100 -12.14 -4.99 -10.61
CA PHE A 100 -12.82 -3.72 -10.36
C PHE A 100 -12.40 -2.59 -11.31
N TYR A 101 -11.63 -2.88 -12.37
CA TYR A 101 -11.13 -1.87 -13.30
C TYR A 101 -12.20 -0.92 -13.83
N ARG A 102 -13.40 -1.44 -14.14
CA ARG A 102 -14.51 -0.65 -14.68
C ARG A 102 -15.40 -0.01 -13.61
N LEU A 103 -15.37 -0.49 -12.38
CA LEU A 103 -16.07 0.10 -11.25
C LEU A 103 -15.17 1.11 -10.55
N ALA A 104 -14.87 2.21 -11.24
CA ALA A 104 -13.94 3.26 -10.81
C ALA A 104 -14.55 4.65 -11.02
N GLY A 105 -13.99 5.64 -10.35
CA GLY A 105 -14.36 7.05 -10.44
C GLY A 105 -14.83 7.62 -9.10
N VAL A 106 -14.85 8.95 -9.02
CA VAL A 106 -15.36 9.70 -7.87
C VAL A 106 -16.89 9.74 -7.97
N VAL A 107 -17.57 9.42 -6.87
CA VAL A 107 -19.03 9.46 -6.74
C VAL A 107 -19.48 10.85 -6.28
N SER A 108 -18.85 11.37 -5.21
CA SER A 108 -19.15 12.70 -4.68
C SER A 108 -17.93 13.29 -3.98
N VAL A 109 -17.87 14.63 -3.91
CA VAL A 109 -16.85 15.37 -3.15
C VAL A 109 -17.57 16.44 -2.35
N ASP A 110 -17.37 16.45 -1.03
CA ASP A 110 -17.71 17.57 -0.16
C ASP A 110 -16.39 18.29 0.22
N ALA A 111 -16.08 19.36 -0.48
CA ALA A 111 -14.86 20.10 -0.25
C ALA A 111 -14.86 20.85 1.09
N ALA A 112 -16.02 21.25 1.60
CA ALA A 112 -16.13 21.94 2.87
C ALA A 112 -15.92 21.00 4.06
N ALA A 113 -16.42 19.76 3.97
CA ALA A 113 -16.21 18.71 4.96
C ALA A 113 -14.85 17.98 4.79
N CYS A 114 -14.14 18.19 3.67
CA CYS A 114 -12.97 17.41 3.29
C CYS A 114 -13.29 15.91 3.22
N GLU A 115 -14.34 15.56 2.49
CA GLU A 115 -14.82 14.20 2.32
C GLU A 115 -15.01 13.84 0.84
N VAL A 116 -14.77 12.59 0.50
CA VAL A 116 -14.98 12.07 -0.86
C VAL A 116 -15.56 10.67 -0.80
N SER A 117 -16.49 10.36 -1.71
CA SER A 117 -16.94 8.99 -1.96
C SER A 117 -16.46 8.53 -3.33
N VAL A 118 -15.94 7.30 -3.39
CA VAL A 118 -15.31 6.76 -4.60
C VAL A 118 -15.68 5.31 -4.83
N ARG A 119 -15.67 4.89 -6.09
CA ARG A 119 -15.76 3.48 -6.49
C ARG A 119 -14.46 2.74 -6.18
N PRO A 120 -14.52 1.44 -5.81
CA PRO A 120 -13.38 0.68 -5.28
C PRO A 120 -12.23 0.51 -6.28
N GLY A 121 -12.50 0.48 -7.58
CA GLY A 121 -11.49 0.38 -8.65
C GLY A 121 -10.75 1.69 -8.95
N THR A 122 -11.08 2.79 -8.27
CA THR A 122 -10.42 4.07 -8.44
C THR A 122 -8.97 3.98 -8.01
N THR A 123 -8.02 4.32 -8.88
CA THR A 123 -6.60 4.38 -8.53
C THR A 123 -6.32 5.63 -7.69
N TRP A 124 -5.31 5.55 -6.84
CA TRP A 124 -4.91 6.68 -6.01
C TRP A 124 -4.49 7.89 -6.82
N GLU A 125 -3.78 7.66 -7.94
CA GLU A 125 -3.41 8.74 -8.85
C GLU A 125 -4.62 9.43 -9.47
N SER A 126 -5.62 8.66 -9.93
CA SER A 126 -6.82 9.27 -10.53
C SER A 126 -7.64 10.03 -9.49
N LEU A 127 -7.72 9.53 -8.25
CA LEU A 127 -8.38 10.23 -7.17
C LEU A 127 -7.66 11.54 -6.82
N ASP A 128 -6.35 11.52 -6.66
CA ASP A 128 -5.57 12.73 -6.32
C ASP A 128 -5.67 13.79 -7.42
N ARG A 129 -5.68 13.37 -8.70
CA ARG A 129 -5.90 14.24 -9.85
C ARG A 129 -7.29 14.88 -9.86
N GLU A 130 -8.32 14.17 -9.42
CA GLU A 130 -9.70 14.68 -9.29
C GLU A 130 -9.88 15.63 -8.10
N LEU A 131 -9.11 15.45 -7.03
CA LEU A 131 -9.16 16.27 -5.82
C LEU A 131 -8.43 17.61 -6.00
N ALA A 132 -7.27 17.61 -6.67
CA ALA A 132 -6.39 18.78 -6.79
C ALA A 132 -7.08 20.06 -7.32
N PRO A 133 -7.91 20.01 -8.40
CA PRO A 133 -8.64 21.20 -8.87
C PRO A 133 -9.67 21.74 -7.87
N ARG A 134 -10.02 20.95 -6.86
CA ARG A 134 -10.95 21.32 -5.78
C ARG A 134 -10.24 21.83 -4.53
N GLY A 135 -8.91 22.02 -4.63
CA GLY A 135 -8.09 22.43 -3.50
C GLY A 135 -7.92 21.36 -2.41
N LEU A 136 -8.08 20.10 -2.78
CA LEU A 136 -7.98 18.95 -1.85
C LEU A 136 -6.85 18.01 -2.27
N THR A 137 -6.39 17.21 -1.31
CA THR A 137 -5.44 16.12 -1.53
C THR A 137 -5.68 14.99 -0.53
N LEU A 138 -4.99 13.88 -0.71
CA LEU A 138 -5.09 12.71 0.17
C LEU A 138 -4.47 12.97 1.54
N ARG A 139 -5.06 12.41 2.60
CA ARG A 139 -4.43 12.36 3.93
C ARG A 139 -3.30 11.35 3.98
N LEU A 140 -3.49 10.21 3.28
CA LEU A 140 -2.57 9.07 3.26
C LEU A 140 -2.29 8.63 1.84
N TYR A 141 -1.05 8.23 1.60
CA TYR A 141 -0.61 7.61 0.34
C TYR A 141 -0.06 6.21 0.61
N PRO A 142 -0.61 5.15 -0.01
CA PRO A 142 0.00 3.82 0.12
C PRO A 142 1.36 3.76 -0.56
N SER A 143 2.25 2.87 -0.14
CA SER A 143 3.54 2.64 -0.81
C SER A 143 3.38 2.19 -2.27
N SER A 144 2.22 1.64 -2.62
CA SER A 144 1.84 1.22 -3.98
C SER A 144 1.18 2.33 -4.83
N TYR A 145 1.14 3.60 -4.35
CA TYR A 145 0.82 4.75 -5.20
C TYR A 145 1.78 4.80 -6.39
N PRO A 146 1.36 5.16 -7.60
CA PRO A 146 0.04 5.68 -7.99
C PRO A 146 -0.99 4.61 -8.36
N SER A 147 -0.56 3.35 -8.50
CA SER A 147 -1.29 2.33 -9.28
C SER A 147 -2.35 1.56 -8.50
N SER A 148 -2.19 1.39 -7.19
CA SER A 148 -3.16 0.64 -6.39
C SER A 148 -4.52 1.34 -6.30
N THR A 149 -5.54 0.57 -5.92
CA THR A 149 -6.92 1.06 -5.88
C THR A 149 -7.40 1.28 -4.45
N VAL A 150 -8.36 2.18 -4.29
CA VAL A 150 -8.95 2.51 -2.97
C VAL A 150 -9.54 1.27 -2.31
N GLY A 151 -10.39 0.52 -3.02
CA GLY A 151 -11.00 -0.70 -2.47
C GLY A 151 -9.95 -1.79 -2.17
N GLY A 152 -8.89 -1.89 -2.98
CA GLY A 152 -7.80 -2.83 -2.74
C GLY A 152 -7.02 -2.50 -1.47
N TRP A 153 -6.78 -1.21 -1.18
CA TRP A 153 -6.10 -0.83 0.06
C TRP A 153 -7.01 -0.99 1.29
N LEU A 154 -8.30 -0.70 1.17
CA LEU A 154 -9.23 -0.96 2.28
C LEU A 154 -9.25 -2.46 2.63
N ALA A 155 -9.33 -3.33 1.62
CA ALA A 155 -9.35 -4.77 1.85
C ALA A 155 -8.02 -5.31 2.44
N GLN A 156 -6.89 -4.73 2.09
CA GLN A 156 -5.57 -5.12 2.61
C GLN A 156 -5.26 -4.43 3.95
N GLY A 157 -5.65 -3.14 4.11
CA GLY A 157 -5.35 -2.34 5.29
C GLY A 157 -3.94 -1.77 5.31
N GLY A 158 -3.50 -1.40 6.51
CA GLY A 158 -2.15 -0.96 6.77
C GLY A 158 -1.94 0.56 6.85
N ALA A 159 -0.67 0.96 6.87
CA ALA A 159 -0.21 2.34 6.97
C ALA A 159 0.39 2.83 5.64
N GLY A 160 0.50 4.16 5.51
CA GLY A 160 1.09 4.82 4.36
C GLY A 160 1.77 6.14 4.73
N PHE A 161 2.27 6.85 3.73
CA PHE A 161 2.81 8.20 3.95
C PHE A 161 1.68 9.11 4.41
N GLY A 162 1.87 9.77 5.55
CA GLY A 162 0.85 10.54 6.27
C GLY A 162 0.30 9.86 7.52
N SER A 163 0.55 8.56 7.72
CA SER A 163 0.07 7.81 8.88
C SER A 163 0.63 8.30 10.22
N TYR A 164 1.74 9.03 10.21
CA TYR A 164 2.24 9.66 11.43
C TYR A 164 1.20 10.63 12.02
N GLN A 165 0.55 11.42 11.17
CA GLN A 165 -0.47 12.38 11.60
C GLN A 165 -1.88 11.76 11.67
N TYR A 166 -2.22 10.90 10.71
CA TYR A 166 -3.61 10.48 10.48
C TYR A 166 -3.91 9.02 10.82
N GLY A 167 -2.94 8.29 11.41
CA GLY A 167 -3.17 6.90 11.80
C GLY A 167 -3.17 5.91 10.63
N TYR A 168 -3.78 4.76 10.83
CA TYR A 168 -3.94 3.74 9.81
C TYR A 168 -4.98 4.14 8.75
N PHE A 169 -4.94 3.49 7.58
CA PHE A 169 -5.86 3.82 6.51
C PHE A 169 -7.33 3.65 6.93
N ARG A 170 -7.63 2.61 7.67
CA ARG A 170 -8.98 2.32 8.19
C ARG A 170 -9.57 3.49 8.97
N GLU A 171 -8.78 4.25 9.72
CA GLU A 171 -9.22 5.40 10.52
C GLU A 171 -9.61 6.62 9.66
N ASN A 172 -9.23 6.60 8.39
CA ASN A 172 -9.55 7.63 7.40
C ASN A 172 -10.70 7.22 6.48
N VAL A 173 -11.27 6.02 6.67
CA VAL A 173 -12.46 5.54 6.00
C VAL A 173 -13.67 5.87 6.87
N MET A 174 -14.67 6.54 6.30
CA MET A 174 -15.91 6.91 6.98
C MET A 174 -16.97 5.85 6.82
N SER A 175 -17.08 5.31 5.61
CA SER A 175 -18.07 4.29 5.28
C SER A 175 -17.57 3.41 4.13
N ALA A 176 -18.16 2.22 4.02
CA ALA A 176 -18.00 1.36 2.86
C ALA A 176 -19.34 0.70 2.51
N ARG A 177 -19.70 0.69 1.23
CA ARG A 177 -20.80 -0.14 0.73
C ARG A 177 -20.21 -1.48 0.28
N VAL A 178 -20.85 -2.55 0.68
CA VAL A 178 -20.33 -3.91 0.50
C VAL A 178 -21.42 -4.85 0.05
N VAL A 179 -21.17 -5.61 -0.99
CA VAL A 179 -21.98 -6.71 -1.46
C VAL A 179 -21.55 -7.99 -0.73
N LEU A 180 -22.42 -8.49 0.14
CA LEU A 180 -22.19 -9.74 0.87
C LEU A 180 -22.35 -10.97 -0.05
N PRO A 181 -21.86 -12.16 0.34
CA PRO A 181 -21.94 -13.37 -0.48
C PRO A 181 -23.35 -13.76 -0.92
N GLY A 182 -24.39 -13.28 -0.22
CA GLY A 182 -25.81 -13.45 -0.59
C GLY A 182 -26.32 -12.50 -1.65
N GLY A 183 -25.52 -11.52 -2.08
CA GLY A 183 -25.92 -10.42 -2.94
C GLY A 183 -26.65 -9.29 -2.20
N GLU A 184 -26.71 -9.33 -0.88
CA GLU A 184 -27.21 -8.24 -0.04
C GLU A 184 -26.17 -7.12 -0.03
N VAL A 185 -26.62 -5.88 -0.19
CA VAL A 185 -25.78 -4.68 -0.06
C VAL A 185 -25.92 -4.14 1.36
N ARG A 186 -24.79 -3.91 2.01
CA ARG A 186 -24.73 -3.25 3.32
C ARG A 186 -23.86 -2.01 3.27
N GLU A 187 -24.28 -1.00 3.97
CA GLU A 187 -23.41 0.15 4.30
C GLU A 187 -22.82 -0.07 5.68
N LEU A 188 -21.50 0.01 5.76
CA LEU A 188 -20.71 -0.21 6.97
C LEU A 188 -20.08 1.11 7.39
N ALA A 189 -20.09 1.42 8.68
CA ALA A 189 -19.44 2.59 9.27
C ALA A 189 -18.97 2.28 10.70
N GLY A 190 -18.09 3.13 11.23
CA GLY A 190 -17.55 2.89 12.57
C GLY A 190 -16.89 1.51 12.67
N ASP A 191 -17.16 0.76 13.74
CA ASP A 191 -16.54 -0.55 14.00
C ASP A 191 -16.96 -1.63 12.98
N GLU A 192 -18.08 -1.46 12.29
CA GLU A 192 -18.50 -2.41 11.25
C GLU A 192 -17.54 -2.46 10.05
N LEU A 193 -16.72 -1.41 9.84
CA LEU A 193 -15.69 -1.40 8.79
C LEU A 193 -14.66 -2.52 8.97
N ASP A 194 -14.48 -3.06 10.17
CA ASP A 194 -13.59 -4.19 10.45
C ASP A 194 -14.05 -5.47 9.73
N LEU A 195 -15.29 -5.51 9.26
CA LEU A 195 -15.75 -6.62 8.41
C LEU A 195 -15.00 -6.70 7.08
N VAL A 196 -14.52 -5.58 6.55
CA VAL A 196 -13.90 -5.50 5.20
C VAL A 196 -12.48 -4.94 5.21
N SER A 197 -12.12 -4.17 6.22
CA SER A 197 -10.74 -3.71 6.41
C SER A 197 -9.86 -4.88 6.84
N GLU A 198 -8.68 -4.99 6.21
CA GLU A 198 -7.71 -6.08 6.49
C GLU A 198 -8.28 -7.50 6.29
N ALA A 199 -9.40 -7.62 5.61
CA ALA A 199 -10.08 -8.90 5.35
C ALA A 199 -9.71 -9.53 4.00
N GLU A 200 -8.76 -8.96 3.24
CA GLU A 200 -8.27 -9.46 1.94
C GLU A 200 -9.40 -9.81 0.95
N GLY A 201 -10.56 -9.15 1.06
CA GLY A 201 -11.71 -9.38 0.19
C GLY A 201 -12.48 -10.69 0.44
N ILE A 202 -12.24 -11.39 1.57
CA ILE A 202 -12.87 -12.67 1.89
C ILE A 202 -14.34 -12.50 2.29
N THR A 203 -14.68 -11.38 2.92
CA THR A 203 -15.97 -11.15 3.58
C THR A 203 -17.05 -10.58 2.66
N GLY A 204 -16.64 -9.90 1.58
CA GLY A 204 -17.56 -9.28 0.63
C GLY A 204 -16.84 -8.53 -0.48
N LEU A 205 -17.64 -8.01 -1.42
CA LEU A 205 -17.16 -7.20 -2.54
C LEU A 205 -17.47 -5.72 -2.24
N ILE A 206 -16.44 -4.92 -2.04
CA ILE A 206 -16.58 -3.48 -1.78
C ILE A 206 -17.10 -2.81 -3.07
N SER A 207 -18.15 -1.99 -2.98
CA SER A 207 -18.74 -1.28 -4.12
C SER A 207 -18.56 0.23 -4.07
N GLU A 208 -18.34 0.80 -2.87
CA GLU A 208 -18.07 2.22 -2.67
C GLU A 208 -17.31 2.43 -1.36
N VAL A 209 -16.49 3.49 -1.29
CA VAL A 209 -15.70 3.85 -0.09
C VAL A 209 -15.79 5.35 0.14
N GLY A 210 -16.24 5.75 1.33
CA GLY A 210 -16.20 7.13 1.82
C GLY A 210 -14.90 7.42 2.56
N LEU A 211 -14.17 8.46 2.15
CA LEU A 211 -12.85 8.81 2.65
C LEU A 211 -12.79 10.22 3.19
N LYS A 212 -12.00 10.41 4.23
CA LYS A 212 -11.51 11.73 4.65
C LYS A 212 -10.30 12.13 3.81
N VAL A 213 -10.34 13.36 3.32
CA VAL A 213 -9.24 14.02 2.59
C VAL A 213 -8.78 15.25 3.36
N GLN A 214 -7.85 16.04 2.81
CA GLN A 214 -7.36 17.27 3.44
C GLN A 214 -7.24 18.39 2.41
N PRO A 215 -7.15 19.65 2.84
CA PRO A 215 -6.80 20.75 1.96
C PRO A 215 -5.46 20.50 1.26
N LEU A 216 -5.37 20.88 -0.01
CA LEU A 216 -4.12 20.82 -0.78
C LEU A 216 -3.11 21.77 -0.16
N VAL A 217 -1.97 21.23 0.26
CA VAL A 217 -0.88 21.98 0.87
C VAL A 217 0.44 21.64 0.20
N GLU A 218 1.34 22.61 0.17
CA GLU A 218 2.71 22.35 -0.25
C GLU A 218 3.48 21.63 0.87
N VAL A 219 4.19 20.57 0.48
CA VAL A 219 4.96 19.71 1.41
C VAL A 219 6.44 20.01 1.26
N GLU A 220 7.12 20.21 2.38
CA GLU A 220 8.57 20.21 2.51
C GLU A 220 9.05 19.00 3.29
N VAL A 221 10.34 18.71 3.16
CA VAL A 221 10.95 17.52 3.74
C VAL A 221 12.30 17.84 4.37
N ALA A 222 12.65 17.05 5.38
CA ALA A 222 13.98 17.02 5.97
C ALA A 222 14.39 15.56 6.21
N ALA A 223 15.69 15.29 6.23
CA ALA A 223 16.18 13.94 6.50
C ALA A 223 17.28 13.94 7.56
N VAL A 224 17.32 12.84 8.32
CA VAL A 224 18.33 12.61 9.36
C VAL A 224 18.94 11.22 9.17
N ALA A 225 20.27 11.17 9.19
CA ALA A 225 21.02 9.91 9.19
C ALA A 225 21.23 9.43 10.63
N CYS A 226 20.95 8.14 10.87
CA CYS A 226 21.26 7.43 12.10
C CYS A 226 22.14 6.23 11.78
N LYS A 227 23.21 6.02 12.56
CA LYS A 227 24.18 4.93 12.31
C LYS A 227 23.72 3.59 12.89
N THR A 228 22.90 3.61 13.93
CA THR A 228 22.46 2.41 14.63
C THR A 228 20.95 2.40 14.84
N PRO A 229 20.35 1.21 15.04
CA PRO A 229 18.92 1.09 15.34
C PRO A 229 18.49 1.86 16.60
N GLU A 230 19.39 1.96 17.59
CA GLU A 230 19.11 2.71 18.83
C GLU A 230 19.05 4.21 18.58
N GLN A 231 19.88 4.74 17.69
CA GLN A 231 19.81 6.14 17.26
C GLN A 231 18.50 6.42 16.51
N LEU A 232 18.13 5.53 15.60
CA LEU A 232 16.85 5.58 14.87
C LEU A 232 15.68 5.61 15.87
N GLN A 233 15.62 4.67 16.82
CA GLN A 233 14.55 4.61 17.82
C GLN A 233 14.49 5.90 18.65
N ARG A 234 15.61 6.37 19.21
CA ARG A 234 15.65 7.61 19.99
C ARG A 234 15.18 8.83 19.17
N LEU A 235 15.57 8.93 17.91
CA LEU A 235 15.11 10.02 17.04
C LEU A 235 13.60 9.98 16.87
N VAL A 236 13.03 8.83 16.55
CA VAL A 236 11.57 8.68 16.34
C VAL A 236 10.81 8.98 17.63
N GLU A 237 11.28 8.50 18.78
CA GLU A 237 10.70 8.82 20.11
C GLU A 237 10.78 10.32 20.42
N SER A 238 11.93 10.95 20.15
CA SER A 238 12.13 12.38 20.36
C SER A 238 11.23 13.23 19.46
N VAL A 239 11.09 12.86 18.19
CA VAL A 239 10.14 13.50 17.26
C VAL A 239 8.70 13.32 17.77
N GLY A 240 8.33 12.12 18.22
CA GLY A 240 7.00 11.82 18.75
C GLY A 240 6.61 12.65 19.96
N SER A 241 7.57 12.93 20.86
CA SER A 241 7.37 13.70 22.08
C SER A 241 7.54 15.21 21.91
N SER A 242 8.07 15.67 20.77
CA SER A 242 8.46 17.07 20.56
C SER A 242 7.34 17.99 20.09
N GLU A 243 6.15 17.49 19.80
CA GLU A 243 5.04 18.23 19.21
C GLU A 243 5.41 18.95 17.89
N LEU A 244 6.43 18.45 17.16
CA LEU A 244 6.73 18.96 15.83
C LEU A 244 5.54 18.71 14.90
N PRO A 245 5.17 19.70 14.08
CA PRO A 245 4.07 19.58 13.12
C PRO A 245 4.52 18.75 11.89
N VAL A 246 4.72 17.46 12.09
CA VAL A 246 5.14 16.50 11.05
C VAL A 246 3.94 15.73 10.56
N TRP A 247 3.78 15.65 9.24
CA TRP A 247 2.72 14.89 8.59
C TRP A 247 3.07 13.41 8.43
N SER A 248 4.30 13.11 7.98
CA SER A 248 4.76 11.75 7.75
C SER A 248 6.18 11.55 8.26
N VAL A 249 6.45 10.40 8.87
CA VAL A 249 7.78 9.94 9.25
C VAL A 249 7.99 8.57 8.64
N MET A 250 8.99 8.46 7.78
CA MET A 250 9.42 7.20 7.19
C MET A 250 10.92 7.01 7.37
N PHE A 251 11.39 5.79 7.26
CA PHE A 251 12.82 5.52 7.23
C PHE A 251 13.17 4.34 6.33
N ILE A 252 14.41 4.30 5.88
CA ILE A 252 15.01 3.14 5.22
C ILE A 252 16.22 2.67 6.03
N ASN A 253 16.54 1.38 5.95
CA ASN A 253 17.75 0.86 6.59
C ASN A 253 19.00 0.98 5.67
N PRO A 254 20.23 0.81 6.22
CA PRO A 254 21.47 0.93 5.46
C PRO A 254 21.51 0.02 4.22
N ARG A 255 20.97 -1.19 4.33
CA ARG A 255 20.91 -2.13 3.20
C ARG A 255 20.00 -1.65 2.07
N MET A 256 18.88 -1.01 2.41
CA MET A 256 18.02 -0.38 1.41
C MET A 256 18.73 0.79 0.72
N ALA A 257 19.44 1.64 1.47
CA ALA A 257 20.21 2.75 0.92
C ALA A 257 21.30 2.23 -0.06
N GLU A 258 22.08 1.22 0.34
CA GLU A 258 23.07 0.54 -0.53
C GLU A 258 22.42 0.04 -1.81
N MET A 259 21.29 -0.68 -1.72
CA MET A 259 20.65 -1.26 -2.90
C MET A 259 20.03 -0.20 -3.81
N LYS A 260 19.48 0.89 -3.25
CA LYS A 260 19.01 2.03 -4.05
C LYS A 260 20.14 2.70 -4.83
N ASN A 261 21.33 2.87 -4.22
CA ASN A 261 22.51 3.37 -4.90
C ASN A 261 22.96 2.48 -6.08
N ARG A 262 22.74 1.16 -5.99
CA ARG A 262 23.14 0.17 -6.99
C ARG A 262 22.08 -0.09 -8.05
N ALA A 263 20.82 0.26 -7.79
CA ALA A 263 19.73 -0.05 -8.71
C ALA A 263 19.93 0.64 -10.06
N PRO A 264 19.83 -0.11 -11.19
CA PRO A 264 19.96 0.49 -12.51
C PRO A 264 18.87 1.54 -12.72
N ARG A 265 19.27 2.73 -13.15
CA ARG A 265 18.34 3.80 -13.51
C ARG A 265 17.63 3.42 -14.80
N GLY A 266 16.36 3.73 -14.93
CA GLY A 266 15.57 3.44 -16.13
C GLY A 266 15.99 4.34 -17.29
N ALA A 267 15.79 3.87 -18.53
CA ALA A 267 16.02 4.66 -19.71
C ALA A 267 14.98 5.77 -19.85
N ALA A 268 15.43 6.98 -20.12
CA ALA A 268 14.79 8.09 -20.86
C ALA A 268 13.44 8.70 -20.39
N HIS A 269 12.74 8.18 -19.39
CA HIS A 269 11.46 8.75 -18.89
C HIS A 269 11.45 9.10 -17.41
N GLU A 270 12.56 8.91 -16.71
CA GLU A 270 12.71 9.39 -15.33
C GLU A 270 13.17 10.84 -15.39
N VAL A 271 12.46 11.71 -14.66
CA VAL A 271 12.81 13.11 -14.51
C VAL A 271 14.30 13.18 -14.16
N GLU A 272 15.11 13.83 -15.01
CA GLU A 272 16.52 14.08 -14.75
C GLU A 272 16.62 14.92 -13.46
N HIS A 273 17.05 14.28 -12.39
CA HIS A 273 17.53 15.05 -11.24
C HIS A 273 18.96 15.49 -11.55
N PRO A 274 19.26 16.79 -11.43
CA PRO A 274 20.63 17.26 -11.61
C PRO A 274 21.50 16.72 -10.46
N GLY A 275 22.41 15.81 -10.79
CA GLY A 275 23.37 15.22 -9.86
C GLY A 275 23.02 13.81 -9.40
N ASP A 276 24.06 12.98 -9.30
CA ASP A 276 23.96 11.62 -8.78
C ASP A 276 23.91 11.67 -7.25
N VAL A 277 22.69 11.75 -6.67
CA VAL A 277 22.53 11.67 -5.22
C VAL A 277 22.94 10.28 -4.76
N VAL A 278 23.98 10.22 -3.94
CA VAL A 278 24.44 9.01 -3.27
C VAL A 278 23.91 9.02 -1.84
N LEU A 279 23.15 8.00 -1.49
CA LEU A 279 22.60 7.86 -0.15
C LEU A 279 23.68 7.36 0.82
N PRO A 280 23.82 7.93 2.02
CA PRO A 280 24.72 7.38 3.02
C PRO A 280 24.23 5.99 3.46
N GLU A 281 25.17 5.06 3.67
CA GLU A 281 24.87 3.72 4.20
C GLU A 281 24.52 3.77 5.69
N SER A 282 23.39 4.37 5.99
CA SER A 282 22.85 4.59 7.33
C SER A 282 21.33 4.37 7.33
N TYR A 283 20.72 4.38 8.49
CA TYR A 283 19.28 4.59 8.58
C TYR A 283 19.00 6.03 8.16
N ILE A 284 18.14 6.22 7.17
CA ILE A 284 17.75 7.54 6.70
C ILE A 284 16.30 7.73 7.10
N VAL A 285 16.06 8.66 8.02
CA VAL A 285 14.72 9.06 8.46
C VAL A 285 14.31 10.29 7.68
N VAL A 286 13.18 10.23 6.99
CA VAL A 286 12.61 11.35 6.25
C VAL A 286 11.35 11.82 6.98
N LEU A 287 11.31 13.10 7.29
CA LEU A 287 10.17 13.78 7.86
C LEU A 287 9.56 14.69 6.80
N SER A 288 8.25 14.61 6.60
CA SER A 288 7.53 15.53 5.74
C SER A 288 6.55 16.37 6.55
N PHE A 289 6.40 17.63 6.18
CA PHE A 289 5.62 18.64 6.88
C PHE A 289 5.09 19.68 5.90
N ARG A 290 4.12 20.46 6.31
CA ARG A 290 3.60 21.55 5.49
C ARG A 290 4.66 22.66 5.36
N ARG A 291 4.68 23.36 4.21
CA ARG A 291 5.62 24.47 4.01
C ARG A 291 5.50 25.54 5.08
N GLU A 292 4.30 25.83 5.57
CA GLU A 292 4.06 26.79 6.64
C GLU A 292 4.73 26.39 7.97
N ASP A 293 4.92 25.10 8.20
CA ASP A 293 5.55 24.53 9.40
C ASP A 293 7.08 24.42 9.29
N ALA A 294 7.64 24.66 8.09
CA ALA A 294 9.06 24.48 7.82
C ALA A 294 9.98 25.28 8.77
N PRO A 295 9.68 26.54 9.13
CA PRO A 295 10.53 27.27 10.09
C PRO A 295 10.65 26.55 11.42
N ALA A 296 9.55 26.08 12.00
CA ALA A 296 9.54 25.40 13.29
C ALA A 296 10.28 24.04 13.24
N VAL A 297 10.10 23.30 12.15
CA VAL A 297 10.78 22.00 11.98
C VAL A 297 12.28 22.20 11.77
N LYS A 298 12.69 23.10 10.86
CA LYS A 298 14.10 23.35 10.54
C LYS A 298 14.90 23.93 11.71
N GLU A 299 14.26 24.71 12.60
CA GLU A 299 14.87 25.24 13.82
C GLU A 299 15.12 24.12 14.86
N ARG A 300 14.16 23.22 15.08
CA ARG A 300 14.19 22.26 16.19
C ARG A 300 14.80 20.90 15.83
N LEU A 301 14.69 20.48 14.57
CA LEU A 301 15.16 19.16 14.11
C LEU A 301 16.67 18.94 14.34
N PRO A 302 17.57 19.91 14.12
CA PRO A 302 19.00 19.70 14.39
C PRO A 302 19.30 19.29 15.83
N ALA A 303 18.66 19.93 16.80
CA ALA A 303 18.85 19.61 18.22
C ALA A 303 18.31 18.20 18.56
N LEU A 304 17.17 17.79 17.97
CA LEU A 304 16.62 16.44 18.16
C LEU A 304 17.51 15.37 17.51
N ALA A 305 18.06 15.66 16.32
CA ALA A 305 18.99 14.78 15.65
C ALA A 305 20.26 14.57 16.46
N ASP A 306 20.87 15.66 16.94
CA ASP A 306 22.10 15.62 17.75
C ASP A 306 21.89 14.86 19.07
N ALA A 307 20.81 15.16 19.80
CA ALA A 307 20.45 14.46 21.03
C ALA A 307 20.23 12.93 20.82
N SER A 308 19.83 12.54 19.65
CA SER A 308 19.65 11.13 19.28
C SER A 308 20.94 10.47 18.77
N GLY A 309 21.99 11.27 18.54
CA GLY A 309 23.26 10.84 17.94
C GLY A 309 23.19 10.72 16.41
N GLY A 310 22.18 11.31 15.78
CA GLY A 310 22.02 11.40 14.34
C GLY A 310 22.61 12.69 13.76
N ALA A 311 22.53 12.84 12.44
CA ALA A 311 22.98 14.03 11.72
C ALA A 311 21.97 14.43 10.65
N VAL A 312 21.61 15.70 10.58
CA VAL A 312 20.74 16.22 9.53
C VAL A 312 21.46 16.10 8.19
N LEU A 313 20.75 15.58 7.20
CA LEU A 313 21.22 15.42 5.82
C LEU A 313 20.88 16.66 4.98
N SER A 314 21.47 16.77 3.80
CA SER A 314 21.16 17.84 2.86
C SER A 314 19.70 17.77 2.37
N ASP A 315 19.15 18.93 2.03
CA ASP A 315 17.80 19.04 1.44
C ASP A 315 17.68 18.22 0.14
N GLU A 316 18.79 18.05 -0.60
CA GLU A 316 18.87 17.25 -1.81
C GLU A 316 18.61 15.76 -1.52
N ILE A 317 19.23 15.19 -0.49
CA ILE A 317 18.98 13.80 -0.07
C ILE A 317 17.55 13.64 0.44
N ALA A 318 17.07 14.57 1.25
CA ALA A 318 15.71 14.54 1.78
C ALA A 318 14.68 14.55 0.63
N LYS A 319 14.85 15.45 -0.32
CA LYS A 319 13.99 15.56 -1.50
C LYS A 319 14.09 14.33 -2.39
N HIS A 320 15.30 13.82 -2.64
CA HIS A 320 15.50 12.60 -3.43
C HIS A 320 14.73 11.41 -2.85
N GLU A 321 14.83 11.15 -1.55
CA GLU A 321 14.12 10.04 -0.91
C GLU A 321 12.61 10.25 -0.95
N TRP A 322 12.13 11.46 -0.73
CA TRP A 322 10.71 11.77 -0.80
C TRP A 322 10.13 11.60 -2.22
N ASP A 323 10.81 12.10 -3.24
CA ASP A 323 10.36 12.02 -4.63
C ASP A 323 10.36 10.55 -5.15
N ASN A 324 11.24 9.72 -4.59
CA ASN A 324 11.36 8.31 -4.95
C ASN A 324 10.65 7.34 -3.98
N ARG A 325 9.89 7.85 -3.00
CA ARG A 325 9.23 7.01 -1.96
C ARG A 325 8.30 5.93 -2.52
N PHE A 326 7.71 6.15 -3.68
CA PHE A 326 6.83 5.17 -4.34
C PHE A 326 7.57 4.21 -5.28
N LYS A 327 8.89 4.34 -5.38
CA LYS A 327 9.73 3.53 -6.30
C LYS A 327 10.52 2.44 -5.59
N ILE A 328 10.09 2.01 -4.41
CA ILE A 328 10.81 0.99 -3.63
C ILE A 328 11.05 -0.29 -4.41
N MET A 329 10.14 -0.66 -5.32
CA MET A 329 10.28 -1.84 -6.18
C MET A 329 11.38 -1.75 -7.24
N LEU A 330 12.06 -0.60 -7.39
CA LEU A 330 13.25 -0.49 -8.27
C LEU A 330 14.35 -1.46 -7.85
N VAL A 331 14.47 -1.79 -6.58
CA VAL A 331 15.44 -2.78 -6.07
C VAL A 331 15.22 -4.18 -6.69
N LYS A 332 14.03 -4.48 -7.20
CA LYS A 332 13.74 -5.71 -7.93
C LYS A 332 14.56 -5.86 -9.21
N ARG A 333 15.06 -4.76 -9.77
CA ARG A 333 15.95 -4.78 -10.94
C ARG A 333 17.34 -5.40 -10.64
N LEU A 334 17.68 -5.54 -9.37
CA LEU A 334 18.95 -6.12 -8.91
C LEU A 334 18.88 -7.63 -8.66
N GLY A 335 17.70 -8.20 -8.63
CA GLY A 335 17.51 -9.63 -8.42
C GLY A 335 16.17 -10.11 -8.98
N PRO A 336 16.06 -11.41 -9.30
CA PRO A 336 14.88 -11.95 -9.97
C PRO A 336 13.66 -12.02 -9.05
N SER A 337 13.85 -12.07 -7.74
CA SER A 337 12.77 -12.24 -6.76
C SER A 337 12.97 -11.37 -5.53
N LEU A 338 11.87 -10.85 -5.00
CA LEU A 338 11.79 -10.22 -3.68
C LEU A 338 10.76 -10.98 -2.85
N VAL A 339 11.19 -11.50 -1.72
CA VAL A 339 10.28 -12.10 -0.74
C VAL A 339 9.88 -11.01 0.24
N PRO A 340 8.61 -10.56 0.22
CA PRO A 340 8.15 -9.52 1.12
C PRO A 340 7.82 -10.09 2.50
N ALA A 341 8.00 -9.27 3.53
CA ALA A 341 7.50 -9.52 4.87
C ALA A 341 7.10 -8.19 5.51
N GLU A 342 6.01 -8.17 6.24
CA GLU A 342 5.57 -7.00 6.97
C GLU A 342 5.37 -7.34 8.44
N VAL A 343 5.82 -6.46 9.32
CA VAL A 343 5.61 -6.59 10.76
C VAL A 343 5.36 -5.22 11.37
N ILE A 344 4.51 -5.19 12.38
CA ILE A 344 4.24 -4.01 13.18
C ILE A 344 4.92 -4.18 14.53
N VAL A 345 5.70 -3.19 14.94
CA VAL A 345 6.38 -3.19 16.22
C VAL A 345 6.16 -1.86 16.94
N PRO A 346 5.97 -1.87 18.27
CA PRO A 346 6.01 -0.63 19.06
C PRO A 346 7.35 0.08 18.85
N VAL A 347 7.33 1.41 18.69
CA VAL A 347 8.57 2.19 18.50
C VAL A 347 9.56 1.95 19.64
N SER A 348 9.08 1.77 20.87
CA SER A 348 9.91 1.44 22.04
C SER A 348 10.68 0.10 21.93
N ARG A 349 10.34 -0.74 20.96
CA ARG A 349 11.02 -2.02 20.66
C ARG A 349 11.71 -2.03 19.30
N LEU A 350 11.70 -0.91 18.58
CA LEU A 350 12.18 -0.84 17.20
C LEU A 350 13.64 -1.27 17.08
N ALA A 351 14.52 -0.74 17.91
CA ALA A 351 15.96 -1.08 17.88
C ALA A 351 16.20 -2.58 18.11
N GLY A 352 15.55 -3.15 19.12
CA GLY A 352 15.66 -4.58 19.40
C GLY A 352 15.14 -5.46 18.27
N ALA A 353 14.00 -5.10 17.68
CA ALA A 353 13.42 -5.82 16.55
C ALA A 353 14.33 -5.76 15.32
N MET A 354 14.91 -4.59 15.00
CA MET A 354 15.83 -4.44 13.89
C MET A 354 17.09 -5.27 14.06
N SER A 355 17.70 -5.23 15.25
CA SER A 355 18.90 -6.01 15.58
C SER A 355 18.63 -7.52 15.59
N GLU A 356 17.47 -7.95 16.09
CA GLU A 356 17.09 -9.36 16.09
C GLU A 356 16.86 -9.91 14.68
N MET A 357 16.21 -9.16 13.81
CA MET A 357 16.04 -9.53 12.40
C MET A 357 17.39 -9.69 11.70
N GLU A 358 18.32 -8.76 11.89
CA GLU A 358 19.67 -8.85 11.29
C GLU A 358 20.46 -10.06 11.80
N ARG A 359 20.28 -10.43 13.06
CA ARG A 359 20.93 -11.61 13.66
C ARG A 359 20.33 -12.93 13.20
N LYS A 360 18.99 -13.00 13.02
CA LYS A 360 18.27 -14.24 12.70
C LYS A 360 18.16 -14.54 11.21
N VAL A 361 18.13 -13.53 10.38
CA VAL A 361 17.98 -13.68 8.93
C VAL A 361 19.36 -13.60 8.29
N SER A 362 19.81 -14.72 7.69
CA SER A 362 21.13 -14.83 7.07
C SER A 362 21.25 -14.02 5.78
N HIS A 363 20.13 -13.69 5.13
CA HIS A 363 20.10 -12.88 3.92
C HIS A 363 19.95 -11.39 4.24
N PRO A 364 20.48 -10.49 3.41
CA PRO A 364 20.23 -9.06 3.56
C PRO A 364 18.72 -8.77 3.55
N VAL A 365 18.22 -8.07 4.56
CA VAL A 365 16.83 -7.60 4.61
C VAL A 365 16.80 -6.12 4.31
N LEU A 366 16.21 -5.76 3.17
CA LEU A 366 15.93 -4.39 2.80
C LEU A 366 14.70 -3.95 3.58
N LYS A 367 14.75 -2.84 4.30
CA LYS A 367 13.64 -2.39 5.15
C LYS A 367 13.26 -0.95 4.84
N GLU A 368 11.97 -0.74 4.71
CA GLU A 368 11.32 0.56 4.80
C GLU A 368 10.40 0.53 6.02
N GLY A 369 10.37 1.61 6.78
CA GLY A 369 9.48 1.74 7.92
C GLY A 369 8.64 3.00 7.81
N ILE A 370 7.36 2.88 8.16
CA ILE A 370 6.42 3.99 8.28
C ILE A 370 6.03 4.08 9.75
N ILE A 371 6.10 5.29 10.32
CA ILE A 371 5.73 5.51 11.72
C ILE A 371 4.28 5.96 11.79
N VAL A 372 3.53 5.31 12.66
CA VAL A 372 2.19 5.68 13.10
C VAL A 372 2.31 6.23 14.52
N ARG A 373 1.96 7.51 14.73
CA ARG A 373 2.16 8.18 16.02
C ARG A 373 1.28 7.61 17.12
N ASN A 374 0.02 7.34 16.79
CA ASN A 374 -0.96 6.80 17.71
C ASN A 374 -1.52 5.49 17.11
N GLY A 375 -0.87 4.37 17.40
CA GLY A 375 -1.36 3.06 16.99
C GLY A 375 -2.54 2.61 17.87
N PRO A 376 -3.18 1.48 17.54
CA PRO A 376 -4.30 0.92 18.29
C PRO A 376 -3.98 0.65 19.77
N SER A 377 -2.71 0.44 20.10
CA SER A 377 -2.23 0.28 21.48
C SER A 377 -2.14 1.59 22.27
N GLY A 378 -2.42 2.75 21.66
CA GLY A 378 -2.22 4.08 22.24
C GLY A 378 -0.75 4.52 22.29
N SER A 379 0.16 3.79 21.65
CA SER A 379 1.59 4.10 21.54
C SER A 379 2.01 4.23 20.07
N ALA A 380 3.16 4.85 19.83
CA ALA A 380 3.73 4.93 18.49
C ALA A 380 4.17 3.53 18.00
N GLU A 381 3.87 3.25 16.75
CA GLU A 381 4.17 1.98 16.08
C GLU A 381 5.00 2.21 14.82
N ALA A 382 5.87 1.28 14.49
CA ALA A 382 6.58 1.22 13.24
C ALA A 382 6.04 0.03 12.41
N VAL A 383 5.49 0.35 11.25
CA VAL A 383 5.12 -0.64 10.23
C VAL A 383 6.35 -0.87 9.37
N LEU A 384 6.93 -2.05 9.46
CA LEU A 384 8.17 -2.43 8.79
C LEU A 384 7.86 -3.30 7.58
N LEU A 385 8.08 -2.76 6.40
CA LEU A 385 8.04 -3.50 5.15
C LEU A 385 9.45 -3.99 4.81
N GLY A 386 9.65 -5.30 4.87
CA GLY A 386 10.91 -5.96 4.60
C GLY A 386 10.90 -6.67 3.25
N PHE A 387 12.04 -6.68 2.55
CA PHE A 387 12.25 -7.45 1.34
C PHE A 387 13.56 -8.22 1.44
N ILE A 388 13.51 -9.49 1.14
CA ILE A 388 14.69 -10.34 0.97
C ILE A 388 14.90 -10.54 -0.53
N PRO A 389 15.94 -9.95 -1.13
CA PRO A 389 16.29 -10.24 -2.52
C PRO A 389 16.82 -11.67 -2.63
N ALA A 390 16.28 -12.43 -3.57
CA ALA A 390 16.65 -13.82 -3.80
C ALA A 390 16.86 -14.08 -5.28
N ASP A 391 17.94 -14.76 -5.64
CA ASP A 391 18.13 -15.35 -6.97
C ASP A 391 17.91 -16.85 -6.88
N GLU A 392 16.75 -17.33 -7.35
CA GLU A 392 16.41 -18.75 -7.34
C GLU A 392 17.18 -19.58 -8.39
N ARG A 393 18.03 -18.95 -9.19
CA ARG A 393 18.87 -19.61 -10.20
C ARG A 393 20.24 -20.01 -9.65
N THR A 394 20.60 -19.48 -8.51
CA THR A 394 21.83 -19.78 -7.76
C THR A 394 21.53 -20.55 -6.47
#